data_df6bbb95af0b86f0eaf5720c2a696000
#
_entry.id   df6bbb95af0b86f0eaf5720c2a696000
#
_cell.length_a   1.000
_cell.length_b   1.000
_cell.length_c   1.000
_cell.angle_alpha   90.00
_cell.angle_beta   90.00
_cell.angle_gamma   90.00
#
_symmetry.space_group_name_H-M   'P 1'
#
loop_
_entity.id
_entity.type
_entity.pdbx_description
1 polymer ?
#
loop_
_entity_poly.entity_id
_entity_poly.type
_entity_poly.pdbx_seq_one_letter_code
_entity_poly.pdbx_strand_id
1 'polypeptide(L)'
;MRCPSGGSAENIPSKPDPDTAGGGNLMRKTIAKIFLLTITSFLVFGMLTSASKKKSARANEVVVYTYNSFSGEWGAGPEIARLFEEKTGIKVTYAEVGDSGQILSKAILEKKKPVADVLVGLDNYSAEKAVASGVLAAYKPAGADSLIPAELSNKLNVKAGKWYLTPYDYSHFAFIFDTLSGLPAPTCLEDLTKPEYAKKIILMDSKTSTLGVGYEEWVRAVYKDDAASFFKRIYPSILTVAPGWSLGYGMFTDGEAPLCFSYTTSPAYHVEYGEGDRFQALIFTDGHVMQVEGAGIVNGAPNLEGAKKFMDFLISDEAQNLIPLTQWMFPANKNVKLPASYAAAAPVPKTIE
;
A
#
# COMPACT_ATOMS: atom_id res chain seq x y z
N MET A 1 21.65 -35.34 -31.85
CA MET A 1 23.12 -35.59 -31.77
C MET A 1 23.47 -35.73 -30.30
N ARG A 2 24.32 -36.74 -30.03
CA ARG A 2 24.61 -37.33 -28.72
C ARG A 2 25.35 -36.41 -27.75
N CYS A 3 25.05 -36.56 -26.43
CA CYS A 3 25.97 -36.19 -25.33
C CYS A 3 27.30 -36.93 -25.41
N PRO A 4 28.36 -36.45 -24.75
CA PRO A 4 29.12 -37.36 -23.90
C PRO A 4 29.22 -36.95 -22.42
N SER A 5 29.33 -38.04 -21.68
CA SER A 5 29.51 -38.26 -20.25
C SER A 5 30.99 -38.22 -19.81
N GLY A 6 31.19 -38.08 -18.50
CA GLY A 6 32.37 -38.48 -17.76
C GLY A 6 33.07 -37.31 -17.08
N GLY A 7 33.29 -37.28 -15.80
CA GLY A 7 33.67 -38.18 -14.76
C GLY A 7 34.68 -37.47 -13.89
N SER A 8 34.59 -37.50 -12.63
CA SER A 8 35.43 -38.17 -11.66
C SER A 8 35.45 -37.49 -10.31
N ALA A 9 35.30 -38.31 -9.30
CA ALA A 9 35.35 -37.99 -7.87
C ALA A 9 36.81 -37.79 -7.43
N GLU A 10 37.05 -36.85 -6.52
CA GLU A 10 38.24 -36.85 -5.67
C GLU A 10 37.91 -36.43 -4.21
N ASN A 11 38.13 -37.39 -3.36
CA ASN A 11 38.71 -37.46 -2.03
C ASN A 11 38.43 -36.36 -0.97
N ILE A 12 37.73 -36.82 0.04
CA ILE A 12 37.66 -36.25 1.41
C ILE A 12 38.76 -36.87 2.26
N PRO A 13 39.57 -36.12 2.99
CA PRO A 13 40.38 -36.70 4.08
C PRO A 13 39.66 -36.57 5.44
N SER A 14 39.80 -37.67 6.20
CA SER A 14 39.28 -38.00 7.50
C SER A 14 39.86 -37.19 8.67
N LYS A 15 39.02 -37.03 9.74
CA LYS A 15 39.38 -36.57 11.09
C LYS A 15 40.45 -37.44 11.77
N PRO A 16 41.28 -36.86 12.64
CA PRO A 16 41.97 -37.61 13.68
C PRO A 16 41.23 -37.62 15.01
N ASP A 17 41.36 -38.74 15.72
CA ASP A 17 40.83 -39.17 16.97
C ASP A 17 41.61 -38.60 18.18
N PRO A 18 40.98 -38.44 19.38
CA PRO A 18 41.63 -37.92 20.57
C PRO A 18 42.05 -39.07 21.49
N ASP A 19 43.26 -39.09 21.91
CA ASP A 19 43.71 -39.59 23.23
C ASP A 19 45.24 -39.65 23.28
N THR A 20 45.82 -38.89 24.22
CA THR A 20 46.92 -39.39 25.09
C THR A 20 47.40 -38.31 26.07
N ALA A 21 47.29 -38.72 27.36
CA ALA A 21 48.21 -38.49 28.49
C ALA A 21 48.46 -37.07 28.95
N GLY A 22 48.20 -36.70 30.17
CA GLY A 22 48.58 -37.33 31.46
C GLY A 22 49.54 -36.41 32.21
N GLY A 23 49.19 -36.03 33.48
CA GLY A 23 50.18 -35.55 34.43
C GLY A 23 50.02 -34.13 35.00
N GLY A 24 49.69 -33.99 36.29
CA GLY A 24 49.91 -32.76 36.98
C GLY A 24 48.92 -32.35 38.07
N ASN A 25 48.65 -33.23 39.02
CA ASN A 25 47.95 -32.89 40.25
C ASN A 25 49.01 -32.44 41.29
N LEU A 26 49.05 -31.18 41.64
CA LEU A 26 49.43 -30.67 42.97
C LEU A 26 49.72 -29.14 42.89
N MET A 27 48.68 -28.27 42.94
CA MET A 27 48.79 -26.87 43.41
C MET A 27 47.40 -26.17 43.29
N ARG A 28 46.43 -26.81 43.86
CA ARG A 28 45.05 -26.31 43.87
C ARG A 28 44.47 -26.25 45.27
N LYS A 29 44.96 -25.45 46.19
CA LYS A 29 44.24 -25.19 47.48
C LYS A 29 44.44 -23.81 48.13
N THR A 30 45.19 -22.85 47.58
CA THR A 30 45.43 -21.59 48.30
C THR A 30 45.06 -20.31 47.55
N ILE A 31 44.51 -20.38 46.33
CA ILE A 31 44.12 -19.18 45.53
C ILE A 31 42.60 -19.04 45.41
N ALA A 32 41.81 -19.93 46.03
CA ALA A 32 40.35 -19.99 45.84
C ALA A 32 39.54 -19.04 46.79
N LYS A 33 40.15 -18.26 47.66
CA LYS A 33 39.42 -17.38 48.61
C LYS A 33 39.54 -15.87 48.38
N ILE A 34 40.36 -15.38 47.43
CA ILE A 34 40.50 -13.94 47.13
C ILE A 34 39.80 -13.58 45.81
N PHE A 35 39.41 -14.57 44.98
CA PHE A 35 38.76 -14.33 43.68
C PHE A 35 37.22 -14.27 43.73
N LEU A 36 36.60 -14.53 44.91
CA LEU A 36 35.11 -14.60 45.02
C LEU A 36 34.45 -13.28 45.43
N LEU A 37 35.19 -12.21 45.76
CA LEU A 37 34.62 -10.91 46.14
C LEU A 37 34.71 -9.84 45.04
N THR A 38 35.45 -10.07 43.96
CA THR A 38 35.58 -9.12 42.85
C THR A 38 34.71 -9.46 41.63
N ILE A 39 34.10 -10.65 41.59
CA ILE A 39 33.22 -11.08 40.44
C ILE A 39 31.79 -10.65 40.65
N THR A 40 31.31 -10.42 41.87
CA THR A 40 29.94 -9.96 42.13
C THR A 40 29.72 -8.48 41.83
N SER A 41 30.74 -7.62 41.81
CA SER A 41 30.59 -6.19 41.45
C SER A 41 30.61 -5.93 39.94
N PHE A 42 31.17 -6.83 39.13
CA PHE A 42 31.21 -6.69 37.68
C PHE A 42 29.95 -7.27 36.95
N LEU A 43 29.21 -8.19 37.62
CA LEU A 43 27.99 -8.79 37.03
C LEU A 43 26.77 -7.89 37.19
N VAL A 44 26.71 -6.97 38.15
CA VAL A 44 25.61 -6.03 38.32
C VAL A 44 25.76 -4.80 37.40
N PHE A 45 26.98 -4.42 37.02
CA PHE A 45 27.22 -3.30 36.10
C PHE A 45 27.08 -3.73 34.61
N GLY A 46 27.24 -5.03 34.30
CA GLY A 46 27.06 -5.59 32.94
C GLY A 46 25.61 -5.82 32.54
N MET A 47 24.67 -5.94 33.50
CA MET A 47 23.23 -6.13 33.19
C MET A 47 22.45 -4.84 32.93
N LEU A 48 22.97 -3.69 33.38
CA LEU A 48 22.32 -2.39 33.13
C LEU A 48 22.63 -1.78 31.74
N THR A 49 23.66 -2.28 31.03
CA THR A 49 24.02 -1.80 29.70
C THR A 49 23.44 -2.65 28.56
N SER A 50 22.88 -3.83 28.87
CA SER A 50 22.34 -4.76 27.85
C SER A 50 20.88 -4.46 27.45
N ALA A 51 20.14 -3.69 28.26
CA ALA A 51 18.75 -3.32 27.96
C ALA A 51 18.63 -2.12 26.98
N SER A 52 19.72 -1.33 26.82
CA SER A 52 19.73 -0.16 25.94
C SER A 52 20.13 -0.48 24.49
N LYS A 53 20.82 -1.59 24.23
CA LYS A 53 21.31 -1.93 22.87
C LYS A 53 20.29 -2.64 21.97
N LYS A 54 19.18 -3.16 22.50
CA LYS A 54 18.14 -3.79 21.67
C LYS A 54 17.15 -2.80 21.04
N LYS A 55 17.15 -1.53 21.47
CA LYS A 55 16.30 -0.46 20.92
C LYS A 55 16.92 0.23 19.71
N SER A 56 18.19 0.02 19.43
CA SER A 56 18.99 0.79 18.45
C SER A 56 19.01 0.19 17.02
N ALA A 57 18.66 -1.06 16.83
CA ALA A 57 18.79 -1.71 15.51
C ALA A 57 17.70 -1.30 14.48
N ARG A 58 16.61 -0.67 14.91
CA ARG A 58 15.52 -0.19 14.04
C ARG A 58 15.29 1.32 14.09
N ALA A 59 16.09 2.08 14.86
CA ALA A 59 15.90 3.53 14.96
C ALA A 59 16.07 4.26 13.62
N ASN A 60 16.80 3.66 12.68
CA ASN A 60 17.13 4.24 11.38
C ASN A 60 16.36 3.56 10.22
N GLU A 61 15.28 2.85 10.49
CA GLU A 61 14.46 2.20 9.46
C GLU A 61 12.97 2.27 9.81
N VAL A 62 12.14 2.61 8.83
CA VAL A 62 10.68 2.50 8.86
C VAL A 62 10.23 1.43 7.87
N VAL A 63 9.51 0.42 8.35
CA VAL A 63 8.92 -0.62 7.52
C VAL A 63 7.48 -0.25 7.20
N VAL A 64 7.17 -0.16 5.92
CA VAL A 64 5.85 0.22 5.39
C VAL A 64 5.23 -0.94 4.65
N TYR A 65 4.05 -1.39 5.07
CA TYR A 65 3.23 -2.31 4.27
C TYR A 65 2.41 -1.50 3.27
N THR A 66 2.45 -1.92 2.02
CA THR A 66 1.79 -1.21 0.92
C THR A 66 1.50 -2.14 -0.26
N TYR A 67 0.98 -1.59 -1.33
CA TYR A 67 0.59 -2.25 -2.56
C TYR A 67 1.56 -1.96 -3.72
N ASN A 68 1.49 -2.79 -4.77
CA ASN A 68 2.44 -2.80 -5.88
C ASN A 68 2.56 -1.45 -6.61
N SER A 69 1.44 -0.82 -6.98
CA SER A 69 1.50 0.44 -7.74
C SER A 69 2.01 1.63 -6.92
N PHE A 70 2.04 1.54 -5.57
CA PHE A 70 2.69 2.54 -4.73
C PHE A 70 4.20 2.31 -4.61
N SER A 71 4.62 1.06 -4.35
CA SER A 71 6.03 0.70 -4.07
C SER A 71 6.83 0.32 -5.30
N GLY A 72 6.18 0.05 -6.43
CA GLY A 72 6.81 -0.29 -7.69
C GLY A 72 7.63 0.86 -8.27
N GLU A 73 8.45 0.57 -9.28
CA GLU A 73 9.37 1.52 -9.91
C GLU A 73 8.69 2.81 -10.39
N TRP A 74 7.43 2.71 -10.83
CA TRP A 74 6.64 3.82 -11.37
C TRP A 74 5.78 4.53 -10.31
N GLY A 75 5.72 3.97 -9.10
CA GLY A 75 4.91 4.51 -8.01
C GLY A 75 5.57 5.67 -7.28
N ALA A 76 4.83 6.29 -6.36
CA ALA A 76 5.33 7.39 -5.52
C ALA A 76 6.36 6.91 -4.48
N GLY A 77 6.26 5.64 -4.06
CA GLY A 77 7.03 5.09 -2.93
C GLY A 77 8.54 5.25 -3.06
N PRO A 78 9.19 4.84 -4.16
CA PRO A 78 10.65 4.92 -4.28
C PRO A 78 11.19 6.33 -4.08
N GLU A 79 10.57 7.33 -4.69
CA GLU A 79 11.04 8.71 -4.58
C GLU A 79 10.69 9.33 -3.21
N ILE A 80 9.52 9.01 -2.64
CA ILE A 80 9.18 9.36 -1.25
C ILE A 80 10.22 8.79 -0.29
N ALA A 81 10.63 7.54 -0.45
CA ALA A 81 11.63 6.90 0.40
C ALA A 81 12.99 7.60 0.29
N ARG A 82 13.43 7.91 -0.93
CA ARG A 82 14.69 8.60 -1.19
C ARG A 82 14.72 9.98 -0.53
N LEU A 83 13.72 10.80 -0.77
CA LEU A 83 13.61 12.15 -0.21
C LEU A 83 13.47 12.14 1.31
N PHE A 84 12.72 11.19 1.87
CA PHE A 84 12.59 11.01 3.31
C PHE A 84 13.92 10.62 3.96
N GLU A 85 14.66 9.69 3.35
CA GLU A 85 15.97 9.26 3.85
C GLU A 85 16.99 10.41 3.79
N GLU A 86 17.04 11.18 2.70
CA GLU A 86 17.89 12.36 2.59
C GLU A 86 17.61 13.40 3.68
N LYS A 87 16.33 13.61 4.00
CA LYS A 87 15.91 14.62 4.97
C LYS A 87 16.09 14.19 6.43
N THR A 88 15.98 12.90 6.71
CA THR A 88 15.88 12.39 8.09
C THR A 88 16.99 11.44 8.50
N GLY A 89 17.74 10.86 7.56
CA GLY A 89 18.67 9.77 7.76
C GLY A 89 17.98 8.43 8.11
N ILE A 90 16.65 8.32 7.93
CA ILE A 90 15.87 7.13 8.24
C ILE A 90 15.50 6.46 6.91
N LYS A 91 15.94 5.21 6.73
CA LYS A 91 15.60 4.39 5.56
C LYS A 91 14.13 3.99 5.59
N VAL A 92 13.46 3.99 4.44
CA VAL A 92 12.14 3.37 4.27
C VAL A 92 12.30 2.04 3.56
N THR A 93 11.71 1.00 4.12
CA THR A 93 11.63 -0.33 3.49
C THR A 93 10.17 -0.66 3.22
N TYR A 94 9.80 -0.72 1.95
CA TYR A 94 8.47 -1.16 1.55
C TYR A 94 8.38 -2.68 1.53
N ALA A 95 7.30 -3.21 2.06
CA ALA A 95 6.89 -4.60 1.89
C ALA A 95 5.55 -4.62 1.16
N GLU A 96 5.59 -5.07 -0.08
CA GLU A 96 4.40 -5.27 -0.89
C GLU A 96 3.62 -6.47 -0.37
N VAL A 97 2.39 -6.23 0.07
CA VAL A 97 1.55 -7.27 0.71
C VAL A 97 0.16 -7.37 0.07
N GLY A 98 -0.05 -6.68 -1.03
CA GLY A 98 -1.33 -6.58 -1.73
C GLY A 98 -2.08 -5.29 -1.37
N ASP A 99 -3.31 -5.17 -1.85
CA ASP A 99 -4.15 -3.97 -1.64
C ASP A 99 -4.71 -3.87 -0.21
N SER A 100 -5.55 -2.88 0.07
CA SER A 100 -6.09 -2.50 1.38
C SER A 100 -6.52 -3.69 2.24
N GLY A 101 -7.25 -4.64 1.66
CA GLY A 101 -7.75 -5.83 2.36
C GLY A 101 -6.63 -6.75 2.88
N GLN A 102 -5.59 -6.97 2.06
CA GLN A 102 -4.44 -7.80 2.41
C GLN A 102 -3.52 -7.09 3.39
N ILE A 103 -3.28 -5.78 3.20
CA ILE A 103 -2.51 -4.93 4.13
C ILE A 103 -3.13 -5.02 5.52
N LEU A 104 -4.44 -4.78 5.62
CA LEU A 104 -5.17 -4.83 6.89
C LEU A 104 -5.14 -6.23 7.51
N SER A 105 -5.39 -7.27 6.72
CA SER A 105 -5.42 -8.65 7.19
C SER A 105 -4.06 -9.07 7.76
N LYS A 106 -2.96 -8.73 7.07
CA LYS A 106 -1.60 -9.00 7.54
C LYS A 106 -1.30 -8.26 8.85
N ALA A 107 -1.64 -6.98 8.94
CA ALA A 107 -1.45 -6.20 10.17
C ALA A 107 -2.25 -6.78 11.35
N ILE A 108 -3.47 -7.29 11.13
CA ILE A 108 -4.28 -7.95 12.15
C ILE A 108 -3.62 -9.25 12.63
N LEU A 109 -3.10 -10.07 11.72
CA LEU A 109 -2.40 -11.31 12.07
C LEU A 109 -1.15 -11.04 12.92
N GLU A 110 -0.46 -9.96 12.64
CA GLU A 110 0.77 -9.55 13.33
C GLU A 110 0.55 -8.64 14.55
N LYS A 111 -0.71 -8.34 14.91
CA LYS A 111 -1.08 -7.37 15.96
C LYS A 111 -0.33 -7.56 17.29
N LYS A 112 -0.02 -8.80 17.69
CA LYS A 112 0.70 -9.09 18.96
C LYS A 112 2.19 -8.79 18.88
N LYS A 113 2.77 -8.78 17.68
CA LYS A 113 4.18 -8.51 17.40
C LYS A 113 4.31 -7.86 16.03
N PRO A 114 3.96 -6.58 15.90
CA PRO A 114 3.99 -5.89 14.62
C PRO A 114 5.37 -5.93 13.96
N VAL A 115 5.38 -6.08 12.66
CA VAL A 115 6.57 -5.98 11.81
C VAL A 115 6.60 -4.62 11.12
N ALA A 116 5.48 -4.17 10.57
CA ALA A 116 5.35 -2.86 9.97
C ALA A 116 5.28 -1.73 11.02
N ASP A 117 5.77 -0.57 10.65
CA ASP A 117 5.64 0.67 11.40
C ASP A 117 4.47 1.51 10.87
N VAL A 118 4.23 1.45 9.54
CA VAL A 118 3.17 2.20 8.85
C VAL A 118 2.46 1.28 7.85
N LEU A 119 1.15 1.50 7.68
CA LEU A 119 0.33 0.94 6.62
C LEU A 119 0.00 2.07 5.64
N VAL A 120 0.27 1.87 4.34
CA VAL A 120 -0.07 2.80 3.25
C VAL A 120 -0.97 2.07 2.26
N GLY A 121 -2.12 2.65 1.89
CA GLY A 121 -3.09 2.04 0.98
C GLY A 121 -4.31 1.43 1.68
N LEU A 122 -4.59 1.82 2.94
CA LEU A 122 -5.93 1.66 3.50
C LEU A 122 -6.83 2.74 2.90
N ASP A 123 -8.14 2.49 2.83
CA ASP A 123 -9.08 3.40 2.21
C ASP A 123 -10.33 3.61 3.06
N ASN A 124 -11.24 4.47 2.60
CA ASN A 124 -12.50 4.74 3.29
C ASN A 124 -13.40 3.50 3.43
N TYR A 125 -13.27 2.49 2.58
CA TYR A 125 -14.04 1.24 2.69
C TYR A 125 -13.48 0.28 3.74
N SER A 126 -12.19 0.36 4.02
CA SER A 126 -11.49 -0.45 5.02
C SER A 126 -11.30 0.25 6.37
N ALA A 127 -11.47 1.59 6.42
CA ALA A 127 -11.13 2.43 7.58
C ALA A 127 -11.83 2.01 8.87
N GLU A 128 -13.15 1.76 8.84
CA GLU A 128 -13.91 1.35 10.03
C GLU A 128 -13.38 0.03 10.61
N LYS A 129 -13.14 -0.96 9.74
CA LYS A 129 -12.59 -2.26 10.14
C LYS A 129 -11.16 -2.13 10.68
N ALA A 130 -10.34 -1.28 10.07
CA ALA A 130 -8.97 -1.03 10.51
C ALA A 130 -8.95 -0.45 11.92
N VAL A 131 -9.76 0.58 12.19
CA VAL A 131 -9.89 1.20 13.52
C VAL A 131 -10.46 0.21 14.54
N ALA A 132 -11.54 -0.49 14.22
CA ALA A 132 -12.18 -1.46 15.11
C ALA A 132 -11.26 -2.63 15.47
N SER A 133 -10.37 -3.04 14.55
CA SER A 133 -9.38 -4.10 14.79
C SER A 133 -8.35 -3.72 15.85
N GLY A 134 -8.13 -2.41 16.10
CA GLY A 134 -7.13 -1.88 17.04
C GLY A 134 -5.69 -2.08 16.57
N VAL A 135 -5.43 -2.25 15.27
CA VAL A 135 -4.08 -2.33 14.69
C VAL A 135 -3.44 -0.97 14.45
N LEU A 136 -4.22 0.12 14.52
CA LEU A 136 -3.74 1.48 14.29
C LEU A 136 -3.52 2.23 15.60
N ALA A 137 -2.46 3.00 15.67
CA ALA A 137 -2.22 4.02 16.68
C ALA A 137 -2.78 5.37 16.21
N ALA A 138 -3.43 6.10 17.12
CA ALA A 138 -3.88 7.45 16.79
C ALA A 138 -2.70 8.39 16.66
N TYR A 139 -2.58 9.05 15.51
CA TYR A 139 -1.59 10.08 15.25
C TYR A 139 -2.11 11.06 14.20
N LYS A 140 -2.06 12.33 14.49
CA LYS A 140 -2.39 13.40 13.56
C LYS A 140 -1.08 14.07 13.13
N PRO A 141 -0.72 14.01 11.84
CA PRO A 141 0.48 14.65 11.35
C PRO A 141 0.50 16.16 11.58
N ALA A 142 1.70 16.70 11.77
CA ALA A 142 1.89 18.14 11.92
C ALA A 142 1.40 18.87 10.65
N GLY A 143 0.58 19.89 10.83
CA GLY A 143 0.03 20.67 9.70
C GLY A 143 -1.18 20.02 8.99
N ALA A 144 -1.63 18.82 9.39
CA ALA A 144 -2.74 18.13 8.72
C ALA A 144 -4.01 18.99 8.57
N ASP A 145 -4.38 19.78 9.59
CA ASP A 145 -5.56 20.66 9.53
C ASP A 145 -5.44 21.76 8.47
N SER A 146 -4.23 22.21 8.17
CA SER A 146 -3.99 23.26 7.18
C SER A 146 -3.78 22.72 5.77
N LEU A 147 -3.31 21.48 5.64
CA LEU A 147 -2.94 20.87 4.37
C LEU A 147 -4.06 20.02 3.77
N ILE A 148 -4.78 19.26 4.62
CA ILE A 148 -5.76 18.27 4.17
C ILE A 148 -7.18 18.82 4.34
N PRO A 149 -8.01 18.81 3.28
CA PRO A 149 -9.43 19.14 3.39
C PRO A 149 -10.15 18.25 4.43
N ALA A 150 -10.99 18.88 5.25
CA ALA A 150 -11.76 18.17 6.30
C ALA A 150 -12.65 17.05 5.71
N GLU A 151 -13.14 17.24 4.49
CA GLU A 151 -13.93 16.23 3.78
C GLU A 151 -13.17 14.91 3.63
N LEU A 152 -11.91 14.95 3.19
CA LEU A 152 -11.09 13.75 3.01
C LEU A 152 -10.79 13.08 4.36
N SER A 153 -10.37 13.87 5.36
CA SER A 153 -10.05 13.32 6.67
C SER A 153 -11.28 12.71 7.36
N ASN A 154 -12.45 13.28 7.16
CA ASN A 154 -13.70 12.76 7.70
C ASN A 154 -14.06 11.40 7.09
N LYS A 155 -13.85 11.18 5.80
CA LYS A 155 -14.12 9.87 5.17
C LYS A 155 -13.31 8.72 5.80
N LEU A 156 -12.13 9.02 6.35
CA LEU A 156 -11.27 8.02 7.00
C LEU A 156 -11.45 7.92 8.52
N ASN A 157 -11.93 8.98 9.20
CA ASN A 157 -11.85 9.07 10.65
C ASN A 157 -13.20 9.36 11.37
N VAL A 158 -14.30 9.51 10.64
CA VAL A 158 -15.61 10.01 11.17
C VAL A 158 -16.10 9.27 12.42
N LYS A 159 -15.93 7.96 12.47
CA LYS A 159 -16.45 7.15 13.58
C LYS A 159 -15.47 7.00 14.75
N ALA A 160 -14.25 7.49 14.61
CA ALA A 160 -13.18 7.14 15.53
C ALA A 160 -12.98 8.14 16.67
N GLY A 161 -13.48 9.38 16.57
CA GLY A 161 -13.22 10.46 17.52
C GLY A 161 -11.75 10.82 17.69
N LYS A 162 -10.87 10.20 16.91
CA LYS A 162 -9.42 10.37 16.88
C LYS A 162 -8.91 10.21 15.46
N TRP A 163 -7.73 10.76 15.18
CA TRP A 163 -7.08 10.64 13.89
C TRP A 163 -6.27 9.35 13.81
N TYR A 164 -6.71 8.37 13.04
CA TYR A 164 -6.04 7.07 12.85
C TYR A 164 -5.45 6.91 11.45
N LEU A 165 -6.14 7.45 10.44
CA LEU A 165 -5.72 7.40 9.05
C LEU A 165 -5.54 8.80 8.50
N THR A 166 -4.47 9.01 7.79
CA THR A 166 -4.12 10.27 7.13
C THR A 166 -4.32 10.13 5.64
N PRO A 167 -5.24 10.90 5.03
CA PRO A 167 -5.37 10.92 3.58
C PRO A 167 -4.06 11.30 2.90
N TYR A 168 -3.70 10.63 1.81
CA TYR A 168 -2.57 11.04 0.97
C TYR A 168 -2.97 11.26 -0.50
N ASP A 169 -4.00 10.57 -0.98
CA ASP A 169 -4.60 10.82 -2.29
C ASP A 169 -6.08 10.45 -2.34
N TYR A 170 -6.76 10.82 -3.44
CA TYR A 170 -8.17 10.51 -3.65
C TYR A 170 -8.56 10.66 -5.12
N SER A 171 -9.63 9.97 -5.51
CA SER A 171 -10.35 10.20 -6.78
C SER A 171 -11.77 9.60 -6.71
N HIS A 172 -12.58 9.87 -7.73
CA HIS A 172 -13.82 9.13 -7.92
C HIS A 172 -13.60 7.97 -8.87
N PHE A 173 -14.27 6.85 -8.63
CA PHE A 173 -14.28 5.75 -9.57
C PHE A 173 -15.03 6.11 -10.85
N ALA A 174 -14.53 5.63 -11.98
CA ALA A 174 -15.17 5.77 -13.28
C ALA A 174 -14.78 4.62 -14.21
N PHE A 175 -15.58 4.36 -15.22
CA PHE A 175 -15.14 3.57 -16.36
C PHE A 175 -14.34 4.46 -17.30
N ILE A 176 -13.19 3.98 -17.73
CA ILE A 176 -12.40 4.61 -18.80
C ILE A 176 -12.79 3.94 -20.10
N PHE A 177 -13.05 4.78 -21.09
CA PHE A 177 -13.58 4.38 -22.38
C PHE A 177 -12.64 4.76 -23.51
N ASP A 178 -12.34 3.79 -24.39
CA ASP A 178 -11.62 4.05 -25.63
C ASP A 178 -12.59 4.57 -26.69
N THR A 179 -12.49 5.85 -27.00
CA THR A 179 -13.37 6.53 -27.98
C THR A 179 -13.21 6.01 -29.39
N LEU A 180 -12.09 5.33 -29.70
CA LEU A 180 -11.85 4.72 -31.01
C LEU A 180 -12.48 3.33 -31.14
N SER A 181 -13.14 2.82 -30.11
CA SER A 181 -13.79 1.49 -30.12
C SER A 181 -14.95 1.34 -31.10
N GLY A 182 -15.52 2.45 -31.57
CA GLY A 182 -16.72 2.47 -32.41
C GLY A 182 -18.03 2.17 -31.65
N LEU A 183 -17.98 1.97 -30.33
CA LEU A 183 -19.16 1.78 -29.49
C LEU A 183 -19.74 3.12 -29.05
N PRO A 184 -21.06 3.20 -28.79
CA PRO A 184 -21.61 4.36 -28.10
C PRO A 184 -21.03 4.46 -26.67
N ALA A 185 -20.79 5.67 -26.17
CA ALA A 185 -20.36 5.87 -24.80
C ALA A 185 -21.52 5.61 -23.83
N PRO A 186 -21.38 4.69 -22.84
CA PRO A 186 -22.40 4.49 -21.81
C PRO A 186 -22.60 5.77 -20.98
N THR A 187 -23.81 6.02 -20.51
CA THR A 187 -24.18 7.20 -19.73
C THR A 187 -24.63 6.88 -18.31
N CYS A 188 -24.83 5.60 -18.01
CA CYS A 188 -25.17 5.08 -16.68
C CYS A 188 -24.69 3.64 -16.53
N LEU A 189 -24.71 3.10 -15.30
CA LEU A 189 -24.35 1.71 -15.05
C LEU A 189 -25.23 0.72 -15.81
N GLU A 190 -26.52 0.98 -15.94
CA GLU A 190 -27.45 0.09 -16.65
C GLU A 190 -27.12 -0.05 -18.15
N ASP A 191 -26.60 1.00 -18.79
CA ASP A 191 -26.19 0.93 -20.20
C ASP A 191 -25.13 -0.16 -20.42
N LEU A 192 -24.25 -0.41 -19.45
CA LEU A 192 -23.21 -1.43 -19.53
C LEU A 192 -23.75 -2.87 -19.64
N THR A 193 -25.04 -3.08 -19.36
CA THR A 193 -25.68 -4.39 -19.46
C THR A 193 -26.21 -4.69 -20.88
N LYS A 194 -26.20 -3.70 -21.79
CA LYS A 194 -26.70 -3.84 -23.16
C LYS A 194 -25.84 -4.79 -23.99
N PRO A 195 -26.42 -5.49 -24.98
CA PRO A 195 -25.71 -6.51 -25.75
C PRO A 195 -24.47 -6.02 -26.50
N GLU A 196 -24.41 -4.75 -26.91
CA GLU A 196 -23.24 -4.16 -27.59
C GLU A 196 -21.98 -4.14 -26.73
N TYR A 197 -22.11 -4.20 -25.38
CA TYR A 197 -20.99 -4.27 -24.47
C TYR A 197 -20.58 -5.69 -24.08
N ALA A 198 -21.17 -6.73 -24.70
CA ALA A 198 -20.83 -8.12 -24.39
C ALA A 198 -19.31 -8.38 -24.53
N LYS A 199 -18.66 -8.83 -23.44
CA LYS A 199 -17.20 -9.05 -23.39
C LYS A 199 -16.36 -7.80 -23.72
N LYS A 200 -16.79 -6.65 -23.24
CA LYS A 200 -16.13 -5.35 -23.49
C LYS A 200 -15.61 -4.64 -22.25
N ILE A 201 -15.75 -5.25 -21.06
CA ILE A 201 -15.44 -4.60 -19.80
C ILE A 201 -14.36 -5.37 -19.05
N ILE A 202 -13.33 -4.65 -18.58
CA ILE A 202 -12.33 -5.14 -17.62
C ILE A 202 -12.70 -4.59 -16.25
N LEU A 203 -12.85 -5.48 -15.27
CA LEU A 203 -13.03 -5.17 -13.85
C LEU A 203 -11.87 -5.71 -13.05
N MET A 204 -11.80 -5.36 -11.75
CA MET A 204 -10.87 -5.91 -10.77
C MET A 204 -11.62 -6.77 -9.75
N ASP A 205 -10.93 -7.79 -9.22
CA ASP A 205 -11.48 -8.72 -8.22
C ASP A 205 -11.55 -8.04 -6.85
N SER A 206 -12.74 -7.95 -6.27
CA SER A 206 -12.96 -7.37 -4.94
C SER A 206 -12.26 -8.13 -3.79
N LYS A 207 -11.79 -9.36 -4.04
CA LYS A 207 -11.02 -10.12 -3.05
C LYS A 207 -9.56 -9.69 -2.98
N THR A 208 -9.02 -9.11 -4.05
CA THR A 208 -7.60 -8.81 -4.20
C THR A 208 -7.33 -7.35 -4.58
N SER A 209 -8.35 -6.56 -4.92
CA SER A 209 -8.20 -5.17 -5.34
C SER A 209 -9.22 -4.25 -4.70
N THR A 210 -8.74 -3.08 -4.26
CA THR A 210 -9.58 -1.99 -3.75
C THR A 210 -10.54 -1.45 -4.80
N LEU A 211 -10.15 -1.44 -6.09
CA LEU A 211 -11.05 -1.07 -7.17
C LEU A 211 -12.21 -2.05 -7.29
N GLY A 212 -11.96 -3.35 -7.14
CA GLY A 212 -13.04 -4.33 -7.12
C GLY A 212 -14.04 -4.09 -6.01
N VAL A 213 -13.57 -3.76 -4.81
CA VAL A 213 -14.42 -3.32 -3.68
C VAL A 213 -15.19 -2.06 -4.05
N GLY A 214 -14.49 -1.04 -4.59
CA GLY A 214 -15.11 0.23 -4.99
C GLY A 214 -16.19 0.07 -6.06
N TYR A 215 -15.99 -0.84 -7.02
CA TYR A 215 -17.02 -1.18 -8.01
C TYR A 215 -18.27 -1.79 -7.34
N GLU A 216 -18.08 -2.76 -6.43
CA GLU A 216 -19.21 -3.36 -5.72
C GLU A 216 -19.95 -2.32 -4.87
N GLU A 217 -19.23 -1.43 -4.17
CA GLU A 217 -19.83 -0.37 -3.36
C GLU A 217 -20.58 0.66 -4.23
N TRP A 218 -20.03 1.00 -5.41
CA TRP A 218 -20.75 1.86 -6.37
C TRP A 218 -22.06 1.23 -6.81
N VAL A 219 -22.05 -0.04 -7.21
CA VAL A 219 -23.26 -0.77 -7.58
C VAL A 219 -24.27 -0.80 -6.43
N ARG A 220 -23.81 -1.07 -5.19
CA ARG A 220 -24.68 -1.07 -4.01
C ARG A 220 -25.24 0.32 -3.69
N ALA A 221 -24.45 1.37 -3.87
CA ALA A 221 -24.92 2.75 -3.67
C ALA A 221 -26.04 3.13 -4.64
N VAL A 222 -25.97 2.67 -5.90
CA VAL A 222 -26.97 2.96 -6.94
C VAL A 222 -28.19 2.05 -6.83
N TYR A 223 -27.98 0.73 -6.78
CA TYR A 223 -29.05 -0.25 -6.92
C TYR A 223 -29.64 -0.74 -5.58
N LYS A 224 -29.00 -0.46 -4.45
CA LYS A 224 -29.48 -0.86 -3.13
C LYS A 224 -29.81 -2.37 -3.09
N ASP A 225 -31.05 -2.72 -2.77
CA ASP A 225 -31.52 -4.11 -2.68
C ASP A 225 -31.50 -4.86 -4.02
N ASP A 226 -31.50 -4.15 -5.16
CA ASP A 226 -31.42 -4.73 -6.51
C ASP A 226 -29.98 -4.97 -7.01
N ALA A 227 -28.97 -4.66 -6.22
CA ALA A 227 -27.57 -4.81 -6.61
C ALA A 227 -27.23 -6.24 -7.08
N ALA A 228 -27.75 -7.27 -6.41
CA ALA A 228 -27.53 -8.66 -6.80
C ALA A 228 -28.13 -9.00 -8.19
N SER A 229 -29.23 -8.36 -8.56
CA SER A 229 -29.85 -8.49 -9.87
C SER A 229 -29.00 -7.78 -10.94
N PHE A 230 -28.49 -6.59 -10.64
CA PHE A 230 -27.60 -5.87 -11.54
C PHE A 230 -26.31 -6.66 -11.84
N PHE A 231 -25.66 -7.24 -10.83
CA PHE A 231 -24.47 -8.07 -11.05
C PHE A 231 -24.72 -9.25 -12.01
N LYS A 232 -25.92 -9.83 -12.00
CA LYS A 232 -26.29 -10.88 -12.96
C LYS A 232 -26.46 -10.32 -14.37
N ARG A 233 -27.06 -9.12 -14.51
CA ARG A 233 -27.29 -8.48 -15.81
C ARG A 233 -25.99 -8.04 -16.49
N ILE A 234 -25.03 -7.50 -15.73
CA ILE A 234 -23.76 -7.01 -16.28
C ILE A 234 -22.77 -8.14 -16.59
N TYR A 235 -22.92 -9.32 -15.99
CA TYR A 235 -21.98 -10.43 -16.14
C TYR A 235 -21.62 -10.78 -17.60
N PRO A 236 -22.56 -10.80 -18.57
CA PRO A 236 -22.22 -11.04 -19.97
C PRO A 236 -21.31 -10.00 -20.59
N SER A 237 -21.29 -8.78 -20.07
CA SER A 237 -20.47 -7.67 -20.57
C SER A 237 -19.02 -7.73 -20.08
N ILE A 238 -18.75 -8.49 -19.03
CA ILE A 238 -17.41 -8.61 -18.44
C ILE A 238 -16.55 -9.53 -19.32
N LEU A 239 -15.43 -8.98 -19.85
CA LEU A 239 -14.41 -9.76 -20.52
C LEU A 239 -13.58 -10.54 -19.54
N THR A 240 -13.05 -9.84 -18.51
CA THR A 240 -12.21 -10.40 -17.48
C THR A 240 -12.31 -9.64 -16.17
N VAL A 241 -11.88 -10.30 -15.09
CA VAL A 241 -11.72 -9.72 -13.75
C VAL A 241 -10.26 -9.89 -13.35
N ALA A 242 -9.50 -8.80 -13.40
CA ALA A 242 -8.08 -8.79 -13.10
C ALA A 242 -7.81 -8.78 -11.59
N PRO A 243 -6.71 -9.36 -11.10
CA PRO A 243 -6.39 -9.39 -9.67
C PRO A 243 -6.02 -8.01 -9.08
N GLY A 244 -5.68 -7.01 -9.91
CA GLY A 244 -5.31 -5.67 -9.48
C GLY A 244 -5.29 -4.67 -10.62
N TRP A 245 -5.17 -3.39 -10.26
CA TRP A 245 -5.26 -2.27 -11.21
C TRP A 245 -4.20 -2.35 -12.30
N SER A 246 -2.92 -2.54 -11.94
CA SER A 246 -1.80 -2.52 -12.91
C SER A 246 -2.01 -3.52 -14.05
N LEU A 247 -2.47 -4.74 -13.73
CA LEU A 247 -2.74 -5.75 -14.76
C LEU A 247 -3.99 -5.39 -15.58
N GLY A 248 -5.09 -5.05 -14.92
CA GLY A 248 -6.36 -4.75 -15.60
C GLY A 248 -6.25 -3.52 -16.50
N TYR A 249 -5.57 -2.47 -16.03
CA TYR A 249 -5.37 -1.26 -16.81
C TYR A 249 -4.36 -1.48 -17.96
N GLY A 250 -3.32 -2.31 -17.74
CA GLY A 250 -2.42 -2.74 -18.81
C GLY A 250 -3.15 -3.44 -19.95
N MET A 251 -4.02 -4.42 -19.64
CA MET A 251 -4.87 -5.08 -20.65
C MET A 251 -5.74 -4.09 -21.42
N PHE A 252 -6.27 -3.07 -20.75
CA PHE A 252 -7.06 -2.01 -21.41
C PHE A 252 -6.20 -1.17 -22.36
N THR A 253 -5.01 -0.75 -21.96
CA THR A 253 -4.10 0.04 -22.82
C THR A 253 -3.57 -0.79 -23.99
N ASP A 254 -3.44 -2.10 -23.81
CA ASP A 254 -3.11 -3.06 -24.89
C ASP A 254 -4.28 -3.30 -25.86
N GLY A 255 -5.47 -2.74 -25.58
CA GLY A 255 -6.64 -2.78 -26.44
C GLY A 255 -7.47 -4.06 -26.33
N GLU A 256 -7.33 -4.85 -25.25
CA GLU A 256 -8.09 -6.09 -25.06
C GLU A 256 -9.59 -5.83 -24.87
N ALA A 257 -9.96 -4.70 -24.27
CA ALA A 257 -11.34 -4.25 -24.14
C ALA A 257 -11.44 -2.72 -24.17
N PRO A 258 -12.55 -2.14 -24.66
CA PRO A 258 -12.73 -0.70 -24.76
C PRO A 258 -13.17 -0.02 -23.47
N LEU A 259 -13.47 -0.77 -22.42
CA LEU A 259 -13.93 -0.26 -21.13
C LEU A 259 -13.13 -0.90 -19.99
N CYS A 260 -12.58 -0.07 -19.11
CA CYS A 260 -11.89 -0.51 -17.91
C CYS A 260 -12.35 0.30 -16.70
N PHE A 261 -12.63 -0.38 -15.60
CA PHE A 261 -12.95 0.29 -14.34
C PHE A 261 -11.67 0.89 -13.72
N SER A 262 -11.68 2.20 -13.48
CA SER A 262 -10.54 2.94 -12.94
C SER A 262 -11.03 4.22 -12.24
N TYR A 263 -10.40 5.37 -12.52
CA TYR A 263 -10.67 6.64 -11.84
C TYR A 263 -10.93 7.78 -12.83
N THR A 264 -11.66 8.79 -12.38
CA THR A 264 -11.89 10.02 -13.17
C THR A 264 -10.61 10.76 -13.53
N THR A 265 -9.51 10.50 -12.83
CA THR A 265 -8.17 11.05 -13.06
C THR A 265 -7.34 10.28 -14.07
N SER A 266 -7.70 9.04 -14.41
CA SER A 266 -6.92 8.19 -15.32
C SER A 266 -6.62 8.80 -16.69
N PRO A 267 -7.50 9.62 -17.31
CA PRO A 267 -7.19 10.28 -18.58
C PRO A 267 -5.97 11.19 -18.53
N ALA A 268 -5.61 11.74 -17.35
CA ALA A 268 -4.42 12.57 -17.20
C ALA A 268 -3.13 11.83 -17.58
N TYR A 269 -3.06 10.51 -17.29
CA TYR A 269 -1.96 9.65 -17.70
C TYR A 269 -1.76 9.68 -19.22
N HIS A 270 -2.82 9.45 -19.98
CA HIS A 270 -2.77 9.38 -21.44
C HIS A 270 -2.39 10.71 -22.08
N VAL A 271 -2.91 11.81 -21.52
CA VAL A 271 -2.54 13.17 -22.00
C VAL A 271 -1.09 13.48 -21.69
N GLU A 272 -0.57 13.12 -20.51
CA GLU A 272 0.82 13.35 -20.13
C GLU A 272 1.80 12.61 -21.07
N TYR A 273 1.47 11.40 -21.49
CA TYR A 273 2.28 10.59 -22.41
C TYR A 273 1.96 10.79 -23.90
N GLY A 274 1.16 11.82 -24.25
CA GLY A 274 0.94 12.23 -25.62
C GLY A 274 -0.09 11.40 -26.41
N GLU A 275 -0.91 10.60 -25.71
CA GLU A 275 -1.99 9.81 -26.34
C GLU A 275 -3.26 10.64 -26.58
N GLY A 276 -3.27 11.92 -26.15
CA GLY A 276 -4.38 12.84 -26.36
C GLY A 276 -5.61 12.49 -25.54
N ASP A 277 -6.79 12.73 -26.14
CA ASP A 277 -8.11 12.55 -25.50
C ASP A 277 -8.81 11.26 -25.92
N ARG A 278 -8.09 10.28 -26.45
CA ARG A 278 -8.62 8.98 -26.85
C ARG A 278 -9.31 8.26 -25.70
N PHE A 279 -8.68 8.27 -24.53
CA PHE A 279 -9.20 7.58 -23.36
C PHE A 279 -9.90 8.57 -22.42
N GLN A 280 -11.19 8.40 -22.24
CA GLN A 280 -12.02 9.32 -21.46
C GLN A 280 -12.67 8.64 -20.26
N ALA A 281 -12.75 9.34 -19.14
CA ALA A 281 -13.53 8.91 -18.00
C ALA A 281 -15.02 9.20 -18.25
N LEU A 282 -15.84 8.18 -18.18
CA LEU A 282 -17.29 8.31 -18.33
C LEU A 282 -17.90 8.86 -17.04
N ILE A 283 -18.64 9.96 -17.18
CA ILE A 283 -19.38 10.54 -16.07
C ILE A 283 -20.84 10.11 -16.14
N PHE A 284 -21.21 9.20 -15.24
CA PHE A 284 -22.52 8.59 -15.23
C PHE A 284 -23.57 9.43 -14.49
N THR A 285 -24.79 9.41 -15.01
CA THR A 285 -25.95 10.11 -14.41
C THR A 285 -26.33 9.55 -13.05
N ASP A 286 -25.94 8.31 -12.74
CA ASP A 286 -26.13 7.68 -11.44
C ASP A 286 -25.40 8.42 -10.31
N GLY A 287 -24.32 9.13 -10.64
CA GLY A 287 -23.35 9.69 -9.72
C GLY A 287 -22.18 8.73 -9.51
N HIS A 288 -21.15 9.19 -8.79
CA HIS A 288 -19.91 8.44 -8.58
C HIS A 288 -19.56 8.32 -7.10
N VAL A 289 -18.98 7.21 -6.70
CA VAL A 289 -18.42 7.03 -5.36
C VAL A 289 -16.96 7.46 -5.35
N MET A 290 -16.52 8.01 -4.20
CA MET A 290 -15.17 8.50 -4.00
C MET A 290 -14.34 7.47 -3.24
N GLN A 291 -13.12 7.23 -3.70
CA GLN A 291 -12.07 6.60 -2.90
C GLN A 291 -11.18 7.69 -2.30
N VAL A 292 -10.87 7.55 -1.01
CA VAL A 292 -9.82 8.30 -0.32
C VAL A 292 -8.87 7.28 0.25
N GLU A 293 -7.62 7.31 -0.20
CA GLU A 293 -6.58 6.43 0.34
C GLU A 293 -5.90 7.07 1.55
N GLY A 294 -5.59 6.25 2.51
CA GLY A 294 -5.02 6.67 3.78
C GLY A 294 -3.84 5.84 4.24
N ALA A 295 -2.97 6.51 4.98
CA ALA A 295 -1.87 5.88 5.70
C ALA A 295 -2.09 5.97 7.22
N GLY A 296 -1.59 4.97 7.97
CA GLY A 296 -1.72 4.95 9.42
C GLY A 296 -0.56 4.28 10.12
N ILE A 297 -0.23 4.73 11.32
CA ILE A 297 0.80 4.15 12.16
C ILE A 297 0.28 2.86 12.80
N VAL A 298 1.09 1.81 12.76
CA VAL A 298 0.74 0.53 13.40
C VAL A 298 0.80 0.67 14.93
N ASN A 299 -0.22 0.17 15.61
CA ASN A 299 -0.23 0.14 17.07
C ASN A 299 0.86 -0.83 17.59
N GLY A 300 1.81 -0.31 18.36
CA GLY A 300 3.00 -1.06 18.76
C GLY A 300 4.12 -1.07 17.72
N ALA A 301 4.12 -0.12 16.79
CA ALA A 301 5.16 0.07 15.77
C ALA A 301 6.57 -0.04 16.37
N PRO A 302 7.47 -0.87 15.80
CA PRO A 302 8.84 -1.02 16.28
C PRO A 302 9.67 0.28 16.28
N ASN A 303 9.41 1.16 15.28
CA ASN A 303 10.00 2.50 15.18
C ASN A 303 8.91 3.59 15.15
N LEU A 304 8.24 3.82 16.28
CA LEU A 304 7.15 4.80 16.38
C LEU A 304 7.59 6.21 15.99
N GLU A 305 8.76 6.66 16.40
CA GLU A 305 9.22 8.03 16.09
C GLU A 305 9.60 8.20 14.62
N GLY A 306 10.17 7.17 13.99
CA GLY A 306 10.36 7.14 12.55
C GLY A 306 9.03 7.14 11.79
N ALA A 307 8.06 6.35 12.25
CA ALA A 307 6.71 6.31 11.67
C ALA A 307 6.01 7.68 11.71
N LYS A 308 6.08 8.41 12.83
CA LYS A 308 5.53 9.76 12.94
C LYS A 308 6.16 10.72 11.93
N LYS A 309 7.50 10.71 11.84
CA LYS A 309 8.22 11.53 10.86
C LYS A 309 7.83 11.19 9.42
N PHE A 310 7.64 9.89 9.12
CA PHE A 310 7.19 9.45 7.80
C PHE A 310 5.78 9.96 7.51
N MET A 311 4.85 9.90 8.47
CA MET A 311 3.50 10.42 8.31
C MET A 311 3.46 11.93 8.11
N ASP A 312 4.31 12.69 8.85
CA ASP A 312 4.45 14.14 8.65
C ASP A 312 5.00 14.46 7.25
N PHE A 313 5.99 13.67 6.79
CA PHE A 313 6.59 13.83 5.47
C PHE A 313 5.61 13.48 4.34
N LEU A 314 4.82 12.42 4.49
CA LEU A 314 3.88 11.93 3.46
C LEU A 314 2.86 13.00 3.03
N ILE A 315 2.47 13.92 3.93
CA ILE A 315 1.54 15.01 3.63
C ILE A 315 2.23 16.33 3.26
N SER A 316 3.57 16.39 3.29
CA SER A 316 4.31 17.59 2.92
C SER A 316 4.15 17.92 1.43
N ASP A 317 4.36 19.20 1.08
CA ASP A 317 4.34 19.62 -0.33
C ASP A 317 5.33 18.82 -1.18
N GLU A 318 6.48 18.45 -0.60
CA GLU A 318 7.55 17.71 -1.27
C GLU A 318 7.09 16.28 -1.67
N ALA A 319 6.49 15.53 -0.76
CA ALA A 319 5.97 14.19 -1.06
C ALA A 319 4.70 14.24 -1.92
N GLN A 320 3.81 15.18 -1.64
CA GLN A 320 2.52 15.27 -2.30
C GLN A 320 2.60 15.78 -3.75
N ASN A 321 3.64 16.53 -4.13
CA ASN A 321 3.89 16.89 -5.51
C ASN A 321 4.24 15.69 -6.41
N LEU A 322 4.60 14.54 -5.83
CA LEU A 322 4.85 13.31 -6.60
C LEU A 322 3.54 12.60 -7.01
N ILE A 323 2.51 12.69 -6.17
CA ILE A 323 1.25 11.93 -6.32
C ILE A 323 0.62 12.07 -7.72
N PRO A 324 0.45 13.28 -8.29
CA PRO A 324 -0.25 13.43 -9.57
C PRO A 324 0.37 12.65 -10.72
N LEU A 325 1.70 12.56 -10.81
CA LEU A 325 2.40 11.93 -11.94
C LEU A 325 2.91 10.51 -11.65
N THR A 326 2.59 9.95 -10.48
CA THR A 326 2.99 8.59 -10.12
C THR A 326 1.81 7.72 -9.71
N GLN A 327 0.87 8.27 -8.94
CA GLN A 327 -0.35 7.57 -8.54
C GLN A 327 -1.54 7.89 -9.45
N TRP A 328 -1.45 8.95 -10.25
CA TRP A 328 -2.53 9.41 -11.13
C TRP A 328 -3.84 9.68 -10.36
N MET A 329 -3.69 10.17 -9.13
CA MET A 329 -4.75 10.54 -8.22
C MET A 329 -4.63 12.04 -7.86
N PHE A 330 -5.68 12.63 -7.32
CA PHE A 330 -5.58 13.94 -6.71
C PHE A 330 -4.81 13.85 -5.39
N PRO A 331 -3.79 14.71 -5.15
CA PRO A 331 -3.09 14.74 -3.87
C PRO A 331 -4.01 15.24 -2.77
N ALA A 332 -3.88 14.69 -1.56
CA ALA A 332 -4.66 15.16 -0.41
C ALA A 332 -4.21 16.54 0.09
N ASN A 333 -2.98 16.94 -0.17
CA ASN A 333 -2.48 18.28 0.16
C ASN A 333 -2.99 19.30 -0.85
N LYS A 334 -3.87 20.20 -0.39
CA LYS A 334 -4.53 21.23 -1.23
C LYS A 334 -3.59 22.27 -1.82
N ASN A 335 -2.34 22.36 -1.37
CA ASN A 335 -1.36 23.32 -1.88
C ASN A 335 -0.68 22.85 -3.18
N VAL A 336 -0.78 21.56 -3.50
CA VAL A 336 -0.19 20.99 -4.71
C VAL A 336 -0.85 21.55 -5.96
N LYS A 337 -0.03 22.03 -6.88
CA LYS A 337 -0.50 22.46 -8.20
C LYS A 337 -0.51 21.27 -9.15
N LEU A 338 -1.68 20.98 -9.67
CA LEU A 338 -1.85 19.85 -10.60
C LEU A 338 -1.12 20.14 -11.93
N PRO A 339 -0.50 19.11 -12.54
CA PRO A 339 0.03 19.17 -13.90
C PRO A 339 -1.06 19.54 -14.92
N ALA A 340 -0.64 20.09 -16.07
CA ALA A 340 -1.58 20.50 -17.12
C ALA A 340 -2.42 19.34 -17.67
N SER A 341 -1.87 18.12 -17.66
CA SER A 341 -2.57 16.88 -18.05
C SER A 341 -3.83 16.60 -17.23
N TYR A 342 -3.91 17.13 -16.00
CA TYR A 342 -5.09 16.98 -15.14
C TYR A 342 -6.31 17.80 -15.62
N ALA A 343 -6.16 18.64 -16.65
CA ALA A 343 -7.31 19.20 -17.36
C ALA A 343 -8.19 18.10 -18.00
N ALA A 344 -7.64 16.91 -18.25
CA ALA A 344 -8.37 15.73 -18.72
C ALA A 344 -9.09 14.96 -17.62
N ALA A 345 -8.80 15.22 -16.36
CA ALA A 345 -9.52 14.61 -15.23
C ALA A 345 -10.98 15.11 -15.25
N ALA A 346 -11.90 14.16 -15.33
CA ALA A 346 -13.30 14.53 -15.47
C ALA A 346 -13.92 14.98 -14.15
N PRO A 347 -14.58 16.16 -14.10
CA PRO A 347 -15.26 16.63 -12.89
C PRO A 347 -16.51 15.79 -12.62
N VAL A 348 -16.71 15.43 -11.34
CA VAL A 348 -17.88 14.66 -10.91
C VAL A 348 -18.93 15.62 -10.34
N PRO A 349 -20.11 15.75 -11.01
CA PRO A 349 -21.14 16.66 -10.56
C PRO A 349 -21.95 16.12 -9.37
N LYS A 350 -21.90 14.80 -9.12
CA LYS A 350 -22.67 14.14 -8.07
C LYS A 350 -21.86 13.01 -7.44
N THR A 351 -21.38 13.22 -6.23
CA THR A 351 -20.84 12.16 -5.37
C THR A 351 -21.97 11.46 -4.63
N ILE A 352 -21.94 10.13 -4.59
CA ILE A 352 -22.88 9.27 -3.85
C ILE A 352 -22.15 8.39 -2.85
N GLU A 353 -22.89 7.84 -1.86
CA GLU A 353 -22.38 6.97 -0.78
C GLU A 353 -23.23 5.70 -0.64
#